data_a24871829e1ebf3d01bc09b63d3e1a28
#
_entry.id   a24871829e1ebf3d01bc09b63d3e1a28
#
_cell.length_a   1.000
_cell.length_b   1.000
_cell.length_c   1.000
_cell.angle_alpha   90.00
_cell.angle_beta   90.00
_cell.angle_gamma   90.00
#
_symmetry.space_group_name_H-M   'P 1'
#
loop_
_entity.id
_entity.type
_entity.pdbx_description
1 polymer ?
#
loop_
_entity_poly.entity_id
_entity_poly.type
_entity_poly.pdbx_seq_one_letter_code
_entity_poly.pdbx_strand_id
1 'polypeptide(L)'
;MPKFLLIAETAKSVGIPYGGHVSLGVGLETYLENGYKSVEHMDEYLEAMIADKSRLDPTVAGPFSMLVVGEADQNRLPDLIKMTLKNKTWIAPTLTLFDRYFGFVPVDSFRLAPKMKYLSGLQIQQWVTQKKLLESQDVLSKANVQPHLECWNQLFLSLHEAGILMIMSSDPPQVFNIPDFPFIVRSR
;
A
#
# COMPACT_ATOMS: atom_id res chain seq x y z
N MET A 1 10.75 17.76 18.06
CA MET A 1 9.97 16.49 18.14
C MET A 1 9.20 16.32 16.84
N PRO A 2 9.25 15.18 16.19
CA PRO A 2 8.46 14.95 14.97
C PRO A 2 6.97 15.18 15.25
N LYS A 3 6.25 15.79 14.31
CA LYS A 3 4.81 16.09 14.46
C LYS A 3 3.99 14.83 14.78
N PHE A 4 4.41 13.68 14.24
CA PHE A 4 3.77 12.39 14.51
C PHE A 4 3.78 12.05 16.02
N LEU A 5 4.89 12.20 16.71
CA LEU A 5 4.97 11.87 18.15
C LEU A 5 4.02 12.73 18.98
N LEU A 6 3.84 14.00 18.61
CA LEU A 6 2.86 14.88 19.29
C LEU A 6 1.42 14.36 19.07
N ILE A 7 1.09 13.92 17.84
CA ILE A 7 -0.21 13.32 17.55
C ILE A 7 -0.42 12.05 18.38
N ALA A 8 0.60 11.17 18.41
CA ALA A 8 0.56 9.92 19.17
C ALA A 8 0.34 10.16 20.69
N GLU A 9 1.08 11.09 21.28
CA GLU A 9 0.93 11.46 22.68
C GLU A 9 -0.45 12.06 22.98
N THR A 10 -0.93 12.95 22.12
CA THR A 10 -2.25 13.57 22.26
C THR A 10 -3.35 12.51 22.17
N ALA A 11 -3.33 11.66 21.15
CA ALA A 11 -4.30 10.58 20.98
C ALA A 11 -4.33 9.65 22.20
N LYS A 12 -3.15 9.29 22.73
CA LYS A 12 -3.01 8.49 23.95
C LYS A 12 -3.58 9.20 25.17
N SER A 13 -3.33 10.51 25.33
CA SER A 13 -3.81 11.29 26.47
C SER A 13 -5.32 11.40 26.56
N VAL A 14 -6.01 11.40 25.39
CA VAL A 14 -7.47 11.49 25.29
C VAL A 14 -8.14 10.13 25.02
N GLY A 15 -7.37 9.03 24.93
CA GLY A 15 -7.90 7.68 24.74
C GLY A 15 -8.48 7.41 23.35
N ILE A 16 -8.08 8.16 22.33
CA ILE A 16 -8.58 7.98 20.94
C ILE A 16 -7.60 7.08 20.17
N PRO A 17 -8.09 5.96 19.57
CA PRO A 17 -7.27 5.17 18.66
C PRO A 17 -6.99 5.97 17.38
N TYR A 18 -5.83 5.76 16.77
CA TYR A 18 -5.42 6.42 15.54
C TYR A 18 -4.68 5.45 14.63
N GLY A 19 -4.77 5.69 13.33
CA GLY A 19 -4.21 4.84 12.27
C GLY A 19 -4.22 5.60 10.94
N GLY A 20 -3.75 4.97 9.88
CA GLY A 20 -3.73 5.53 8.52
C GLY A 20 -2.40 5.28 7.81
N HIS A 21 -1.95 6.26 7.00
CA HIS A 21 -0.68 6.18 6.29
C HIS A 21 0.53 6.31 7.21
N VAL A 22 1.58 5.56 6.90
CA VAL A 22 2.89 5.69 7.52
C VAL A 22 3.79 6.57 6.66
N SER A 23 4.47 7.53 7.27
CA SER A 23 5.37 8.43 6.56
C SER A 23 6.79 7.89 6.56
N LEU A 24 7.42 7.83 5.40
CA LEU A 24 8.83 7.44 5.21
C LEU A 24 9.80 8.17 6.17
N GLY A 25 9.57 9.46 6.40
CA GLY A 25 10.43 10.26 7.28
C GLY A 25 10.33 9.91 8.78
N VAL A 26 9.37 9.07 9.17
CA VAL A 26 9.18 8.61 10.57
C VAL A 26 9.51 7.13 10.70
N GLY A 27 9.12 6.33 9.70
CA GLY A 27 9.36 4.89 9.64
C GLY A 27 8.35 4.04 10.39
N LEU A 28 8.10 2.83 9.88
CA LEU A 28 7.09 1.90 10.37
C LEU A 28 7.27 1.55 11.85
N GLU A 29 8.50 1.24 12.26
CA GLU A 29 8.80 0.83 13.62
C GLU A 29 8.33 1.89 14.65
N THR A 30 8.59 3.17 14.34
CA THR A 30 8.16 4.27 15.21
C THR A 30 6.65 4.36 15.36
N TYR A 31 5.91 4.14 14.27
CA TYR A 31 4.44 4.11 14.30
C TYR A 31 3.93 2.93 15.15
N LEU A 32 4.47 1.74 14.94
CA LEU A 32 4.09 0.55 15.69
C LEU A 32 4.37 0.73 17.19
N GLU A 33 5.57 1.18 17.57
CA GLU A 33 5.97 1.40 18.96
C GLU A 33 5.09 2.42 19.69
N ASN A 34 4.51 3.36 18.97
CA ASN A 34 3.61 4.36 19.52
C ASN A 34 2.13 3.97 19.53
N GLY A 35 1.81 2.71 19.21
CA GLY A 35 0.47 2.15 19.35
C GLY A 35 -0.48 2.45 18.19
N TYR A 36 0.07 2.63 17.00
CA TYR A 36 -0.70 2.82 15.76
C TYR A 36 -1.64 1.65 15.51
N LYS A 37 -2.91 1.90 15.22
CA LYS A 37 -3.96 0.87 15.19
C LYS A 37 -4.26 0.31 13.82
N SER A 38 -4.00 1.07 12.76
CA SER A 38 -4.05 0.55 11.40
C SER A 38 -2.94 1.14 10.54
N VAL A 39 -2.45 0.36 9.59
CA VAL A 39 -1.54 0.78 8.53
C VAL A 39 -2.23 0.57 7.20
N GLU A 40 -2.39 1.64 6.45
CA GLU A 40 -2.93 1.60 5.10
C GLU A 40 -1.88 1.10 4.10
N HIS A 41 -2.32 0.43 3.04
CA HIS A 41 -1.51 0.01 1.89
C HIS A 41 -0.27 -0.83 2.22
N MET A 42 -0.12 -1.34 3.43
CA MET A 42 1.14 -1.92 3.94
C MET A 42 2.31 -0.93 3.86
N ASP A 43 2.01 0.37 4.04
CA ASP A 43 2.99 1.45 3.98
C ASP A 43 4.23 1.15 4.82
N GLU A 44 5.41 1.41 4.27
CA GLU A 44 6.72 1.33 4.91
C GLU A 44 7.16 -0.09 5.33
N TYR A 45 6.39 -1.16 5.05
CA TYR A 45 6.88 -2.52 5.30
C TYR A 45 8.05 -2.88 4.40
N LEU A 46 7.97 -2.57 3.09
CA LEU A 46 9.06 -2.77 2.15
C LEU A 46 10.27 -1.92 2.54
N GLU A 47 10.04 -0.65 2.82
CA GLU A 47 11.07 0.31 3.20
C GLU A 47 11.77 -0.08 4.51
N ALA A 48 11.03 -0.62 5.48
CA ALA A 48 11.60 -1.13 6.73
C ALA A 48 12.53 -2.33 6.51
N MET A 49 12.31 -3.11 5.44
CA MET A 49 13.16 -4.23 5.07
C MET A 49 14.46 -3.80 4.35
N ILE A 50 14.57 -2.56 3.88
CA ILE A 50 15.77 -2.03 3.21
C ILE A 50 16.74 -1.49 4.25
N ALA A 51 17.94 -2.08 4.33
CA ALA A 51 18.92 -1.76 5.35
C ALA A 51 19.56 -0.37 5.12
N ASP A 52 19.95 -0.07 3.89
CA ASP A 52 20.53 1.22 3.50
C ASP A 52 19.43 2.26 3.25
N LYS A 53 19.17 3.07 4.25
CA LYS A 53 18.11 4.10 4.18
C LYS A 53 18.39 5.21 3.16
N SER A 54 19.62 5.37 2.68
CA SER A 54 19.93 6.31 1.59
C SER A 54 19.30 5.87 0.25
N ARG A 55 18.99 4.59 0.11
CA ARG A 55 18.30 4.03 -1.05
C ARG A 55 16.82 4.40 -1.12
N LEU A 56 16.25 4.88 -0.02
CA LEU A 56 14.85 5.29 0.09
C LEU A 56 14.60 6.76 -0.33
N ASP A 57 15.62 7.47 -0.81
CA ASP A 57 15.39 8.75 -1.45
C ASP A 57 14.42 8.57 -2.63
N PRO A 58 13.32 9.34 -2.72
CA PRO A 58 12.30 9.17 -3.75
C PRO A 58 12.84 9.25 -5.19
N THR A 59 13.95 9.96 -5.40
CA THR A 59 14.61 10.05 -6.71
C THR A 59 15.38 8.79 -7.08
N VAL A 60 15.70 7.97 -6.10
CA VAL A 60 16.40 6.68 -6.25
C VAL A 60 15.43 5.52 -6.20
N ALA A 61 14.55 5.50 -5.19
CA ALA A 61 13.63 4.40 -4.92
C ALA A 61 12.45 4.33 -5.92
N GLY A 62 12.10 5.46 -6.52
CA GLY A 62 10.90 5.56 -7.36
C GLY A 62 9.60 5.47 -6.58
N PRO A 63 8.44 5.46 -7.27
CA PRO A 63 7.15 5.35 -6.62
C PRO A 63 7.03 4.06 -5.81
N PHE A 64 6.59 4.17 -4.54
CA PHE A 64 6.42 3.03 -3.63
C PHE A 64 7.67 2.15 -3.52
N SER A 65 8.85 2.75 -3.60
CA SER A 65 10.16 2.08 -3.51
C SER A 65 10.35 0.93 -4.53
N MET A 66 9.63 1.00 -5.68
CA MET A 66 9.59 -0.12 -6.63
C MET A 66 10.94 -0.39 -7.32
N LEU A 67 11.83 0.62 -7.43
CA LEU A 67 13.15 0.46 -8.05
C LEU A 67 14.16 -0.23 -7.14
N VAL A 68 13.87 -0.33 -5.85
CA VAL A 68 14.77 -0.90 -4.84
C VAL A 68 14.18 -2.15 -4.16
N VAL A 69 13.11 -2.70 -4.70
CA VAL A 69 12.45 -3.90 -4.16
C VAL A 69 13.39 -5.10 -4.01
N GLY A 70 14.36 -5.24 -4.92
CA GLY A 70 15.38 -6.29 -4.87
C GLY A 70 16.40 -6.15 -3.72
N GLU A 71 16.40 -5.02 -3.01
CA GLU A 71 17.29 -4.75 -1.88
C GLU A 71 16.63 -5.10 -0.53
N ALA A 72 15.37 -5.56 -0.55
CA ALA A 72 14.65 -5.93 0.65
C ALA A 72 15.26 -7.16 1.34
N ASP A 73 15.73 -6.99 2.57
CA ASP A 73 16.24 -8.08 3.40
C ASP A 73 15.07 -8.81 4.08
N GLN A 74 14.75 -10.00 3.58
CA GLN A 74 13.68 -10.84 4.09
C GLN A 74 13.88 -11.27 5.55
N ASN A 75 15.12 -11.26 6.07
CA ASN A 75 15.40 -11.59 7.46
C ASN A 75 14.84 -10.54 8.44
N ARG A 76 14.48 -9.35 7.98
CA ARG A 76 13.88 -8.29 8.79
C ARG A 76 12.37 -8.46 8.97
N LEU A 77 11.70 -9.17 8.05
CA LEU A 77 10.25 -9.32 8.06
C LEU A 77 9.70 -9.99 9.35
N PRO A 78 10.33 -11.05 9.92
CA PRO A 78 9.86 -11.64 11.17
C PRO A 78 9.80 -10.66 12.35
N ASP A 79 10.74 -9.74 12.46
CA ASP A 79 10.72 -8.74 13.52
C ASP A 79 9.60 -7.70 13.31
N LEU A 80 9.36 -7.25 12.08
CA LEU A 80 8.23 -6.37 11.75
C LEU A 80 6.89 -7.04 12.05
N ILE A 81 6.73 -8.32 11.70
CA ILE A 81 5.55 -9.12 12.05
C ILE A 81 5.35 -9.16 13.57
N LYS A 82 6.40 -9.48 14.31
CA LYS A 82 6.37 -9.53 15.78
C LYS A 82 5.96 -8.19 16.40
N MET A 83 6.48 -7.08 15.88
CA MET A 83 6.11 -5.74 16.33
C MET A 83 4.65 -5.44 16.03
N THR A 84 4.17 -5.76 14.84
CA THR A 84 2.77 -5.56 14.42
C THR A 84 1.81 -6.33 15.30
N LEU A 85 2.08 -7.62 15.55
CA LEU A 85 1.29 -8.47 16.45
C LEU A 85 1.28 -7.94 17.88
N LYS A 86 2.45 -7.59 18.42
CA LYS A 86 2.60 -7.04 19.78
C LYS A 86 1.72 -5.81 19.98
N ASN A 87 1.66 -4.93 19.01
CA ASN A 87 0.91 -3.67 19.08
C ASN A 87 -0.56 -3.83 18.63
N LYS A 88 -0.95 -5.02 18.17
CA LYS A 88 -2.31 -5.33 17.68
C LYS A 88 -2.72 -4.34 16.58
N THR A 89 -1.80 -4.05 15.68
CA THR A 89 -2.02 -3.16 14.55
C THR A 89 -2.69 -3.94 13.42
N TRP A 90 -3.75 -3.37 12.87
CA TRP A 90 -4.44 -3.89 11.70
C TRP A 90 -3.77 -3.42 10.42
N ILE A 91 -3.89 -4.20 9.35
CA ILE A 91 -3.40 -3.82 8.03
C ILE A 91 -4.56 -3.71 7.06
N ALA A 92 -4.61 -2.61 6.31
CA ALA A 92 -5.54 -2.39 5.20
C ALA A 92 -4.76 -2.46 3.87
N PRO A 93 -4.54 -3.65 3.28
CA PRO A 93 -3.54 -3.86 2.24
C PRO A 93 -3.91 -3.27 0.87
N THR A 94 -5.18 -3.00 0.61
CA THR A 94 -5.70 -2.37 -0.63
C THR A 94 -5.12 -2.93 -1.94
N LEU A 95 -4.88 -4.23 -2.02
CA LEU A 95 -4.24 -4.89 -3.16
C LEU A 95 -4.92 -4.58 -4.50
N THR A 96 -6.25 -4.45 -4.49
CA THR A 96 -7.02 -4.09 -5.68
C THR A 96 -6.62 -2.73 -6.24
N LEU A 97 -6.26 -1.77 -5.38
CA LEU A 97 -5.80 -0.44 -5.80
C LEU A 97 -4.50 -0.56 -6.60
N PHE A 98 -3.53 -1.30 -6.08
CA PHE A 98 -2.24 -1.51 -6.75
C PHE A 98 -2.40 -2.24 -8.08
N ASP A 99 -3.25 -3.28 -8.14
CA ASP A 99 -3.60 -3.96 -9.40
C ASP A 99 -4.20 -3.00 -10.44
N ARG A 100 -5.04 -2.04 -10.01
CA ARG A 100 -5.66 -1.05 -10.91
C ARG A 100 -4.65 -0.01 -11.39
N TYR A 101 -3.80 0.48 -10.49
CA TYR A 101 -2.80 1.49 -10.82
C TYR A 101 -1.67 0.94 -11.68
N PHE A 102 -1.09 -0.19 -11.28
CA PHE A 102 0.17 -0.70 -11.83
C PHE A 102 0.01 -1.99 -12.63
N GLY A 103 -1.05 -2.75 -12.44
CA GLY A 103 -1.29 -3.99 -13.18
C GLY A 103 -1.43 -3.75 -14.70
N PHE A 104 -1.03 -4.76 -15.47
CA PHE A 104 -0.94 -4.71 -16.95
C PHE A 104 -2.24 -5.13 -17.66
N VAL A 105 -3.38 -4.99 -16.99
CA VAL A 105 -4.69 -5.22 -17.60
C VAL A 105 -4.99 -4.07 -18.56
N PRO A 106 -5.36 -4.36 -19.82
CA PRO A 106 -5.67 -3.32 -20.79
C PRO A 106 -6.74 -2.35 -20.27
N VAL A 107 -6.51 -1.06 -20.47
CA VAL A 107 -7.41 0.01 -19.98
C VAL A 107 -8.87 -0.17 -20.42
N ASP A 108 -9.10 -0.72 -21.60
CA ASP A 108 -10.44 -1.00 -22.10
C ASP A 108 -11.17 -2.08 -21.30
N SER A 109 -10.46 -3.06 -20.74
CA SER A 109 -11.07 -4.05 -19.85
C SER A 109 -11.66 -3.41 -18.60
N PHE A 110 -11.00 -2.36 -18.08
CA PHE A 110 -11.55 -1.58 -16.99
C PHE A 110 -12.68 -0.66 -17.43
N ARG A 111 -12.48 0.09 -18.53
CA ARG A 111 -13.45 1.03 -19.07
C ARG A 111 -14.79 0.38 -19.40
N LEU A 112 -14.76 -0.85 -19.91
CA LEU A 112 -15.94 -1.62 -20.30
C LEU A 112 -16.50 -2.49 -19.17
N ALA A 113 -15.90 -2.48 -17.99
CA ALA A 113 -16.39 -3.27 -16.86
C ALA A 113 -17.83 -2.85 -16.48
N PRO A 114 -18.71 -3.82 -16.18
CA PRO A 114 -20.12 -3.55 -15.89
C PRO A 114 -20.38 -2.49 -14.80
N LYS A 115 -19.43 -2.32 -13.89
CA LYS A 115 -19.49 -1.36 -12.80
C LYS A 115 -19.36 0.09 -13.27
N MET A 116 -18.72 0.33 -14.40
CA MET A 116 -18.51 1.67 -14.95
C MET A 116 -19.82 2.38 -15.29
N LYS A 117 -20.92 1.66 -15.45
CA LYS A 117 -22.26 2.25 -15.66
C LYS A 117 -22.72 3.18 -14.55
N TYR A 118 -22.13 3.09 -13.35
CA TYR A 118 -22.47 3.94 -12.20
C TYR A 118 -21.66 5.24 -12.16
N LEU A 119 -20.73 5.43 -13.08
CA LEU A 119 -19.89 6.62 -13.17
C LEU A 119 -20.28 7.50 -14.37
N SER A 120 -19.97 8.79 -14.26
CA SER A 120 -20.09 9.69 -15.40
C SER A 120 -19.07 9.34 -16.49
N GLY A 121 -19.42 9.60 -17.76
CA GLY A 121 -18.47 9.43 -18.86
C GLY A 121 -17.19 10.27 -18.69
N LEU A 122 -17.31 11.45 -18.07
CA LEU A 122 -16.17 12.33 -17.76
C LEU A 122 -15.21 11.65 -16.77
N GLN A 123 -15.72 11.08 -15.69
CA GLN A 123 -14.89 10.37 -14.69
C GLN A 123 -14.17 9.18 -15.31
N ILE A 124 -14.86 8.39 -16.12
CA ILE A 124 -14.25 7.26 -16.83
C ILE A 124 -13.13 7.75 -17.75
N GLN A 125 -13.38 8.83 -18.51
CA GLN A 125 -12.37 9.39 -19.40
C GLN A 125 -11.14 9.92 -18.65
N GLN A 126 -11.33 10.56 -17.50
CA GLN A 126 -10.22 11.00 -16.64
C GLN A 126 -9.37 9.82 -16.17
N TRP A 127 -9.98 8.73 -15.74
CA TRP A 127 -9.27 7.52 -15.32
C TRP A 127 -8.54 6.81 -16.47
N VAL A 128 -9.16 6.77 -17.68
CA VAL A 128 -8.49 6.29 -18.89
C VAL A 128 -7.23 7.10 -19.18
N THR A 129 -7.34 8.42 -19.12
CA THR A 129 -6.20 9.32 -19.37
C THR A 129 -5.11 9.12 -18.31
N GLN A 130 -5.49 9.04 -17.04
CA GLN A 130 -4.55 8.82 -15.94
C GLN A 130 -3.82 7.48 -16.06
N LYS A 131 -4.54 6.39 -16.36
CA LYS A 131 -3.93 5.06 -16.53
C LYS A 131 -2.95 5.04 -17.70
N LYS A 132 -3.31 5.63 -18.84
CA LYS A 132 -2.41 5.74 -20.01
C LYS A 132 -1.17 6.58 -19.70
N LEU A 133 -1.31 7.66 -18.91
CA LEU A 133 -0.18 8.47 -18.47
C LEU A 133 0.76 7.66 -17.57
N LEU A 134 0.23 6.89 -16.64
CA LEU A 134 1.02 5.98 -15.80
C LEU A 134 1.78 4.96 -16.66
N GLU A 135 1.08 4.29 -17.59
CA GLU A 135 1.68 3.30 -18.49
C GLU A 135 2.76 3.87 -19.43
N SER A 136 2.77 5.17 -19.67
CA SER A 136 3.78 5.84 -20.49
C SER A 136 5.07 6.20 -19.73
N GLN A 137 5.13 6.00 -18.42
CA GLN A 137 6.30 6.33 -17.61
C GLN A 137 7.28 5.15 -17.60
N ASP A 138 8.52 5.37 -17.99
CA ASP A 138 9.57 4.33 -18.00
C ASP A 138 9.79 3.68 -16.64
N VAL A 139 9.66 4.46 -15.55
CA VAL A 139 9.77 3.96 -14.18
C VAL A 139 8.68 2.91 -13.86
N LEU A 140 7.52 2.99 -14.52
CA LEU A 140 6.41 2.06 -14.39
C LEU A 140 6.42 0.96 -15.47
N SER A 141 7.58 0.70 -16.07
CA SER A 141 7.76 -0.42 -16.99
C SER A 141 7.45 -1.76 -16.30
N LYS A 142 7.08 -2.77 -17.10
CA LYS A 142 6.81 -4.11 -16.58
C LYS A 142 7.99 -4.68 -15.79
N ALA A 143 9.22 -4.39 -16.19
CA ALA A 143 10.42 -4.85 -15.52
C ALA A 143 10.54 -4.34 -14.07
N ASN A 144 10.05 -3.12 -13.79
CA ASN A 144 10.07 -2.53 -12.46
C ASN A 144 8.81 -2.90 -11.65
N VAL A 145 7.65 -2.86 -12.28
CA VAL A 145 6.36 -3.07 -11.61
C VAL A 145 6.14 -4.52 -11.21
N GLN A 146 6.51 -5.48 -12.05
CA GLN A 146 6.24 -6.89 -11.79
C GLN A 146 6.90 -7.41 -10.50
N PRO A 147 8.20 -7.18 -10.26
CA PRO A 147 8.85 -7.58 -9.02
C PRO A 147 8.23 -6.90 -7.79
N HIS A 148 7.80 -5.64 -7.93
CA HIS A 148 7.16 -4.91 -6.85
C HIS A 148 5.80 -5.54 -6.49
N LEU A 149 4.93 -5.83 -7.46
CA LEU A 149 3.65 -6.49 -7.21
C LEU A 149 3.82 -7.89 -6.61
N GLU A 150 4.83 -8.63 -7.05
CA GLU A 150 5.17 -9.94 -6.48
C GLU A 150 5.60 -9.82 -5.02
N CYS A 151 6.50 -8.88 -4.71
CA CYS A 151 6.91 -8.58 -3.34
C CYS A 151 5.72 -8.17 -2.46
N TRP A 152 4.83 -7.32 -2.98
CA TRP A 152 3.62 -6.87 -2.29
C TRP A 152 2.68 -8.02 -1.93
N ASN A 153 2.47 -8.93 -2.88
CA ASN A 153 1.65 -10.13 -2.65
C ASN A 153 2.30 -11.08 -1.64
N GLN A 154 3.61 -11.29 -1.71
CA GLN A 154 4.34 -12.12 -0.73
C GLN A 154 4.29 -11.51 0.67
N LEU A 155 4.48 -10.19 0.77
CA LEU A 155 4.37 -9.47 2.03
C LEU A 155 2.96 -9.62 2.63
N PHE A 156 1.92 -9.42 1.83
CA PHE A 156 0.53 -9.63 2.25
C PHE A 156 0.32 -11.05 2.80
N LEU A 157 0.76 -12.08 2.07
CA LEU A 157 0.61 -13.46 2.49
C LEU A 157 1.35 -13.74 3.80
N SER A 158 2.58 -13.26 3.93
CA SER A 158 3.39 -13.45 5.14
C SER A 158 2.76 -12.79 6.37
N LEU A 159 2.22 -11.58 6.21
CA LEU A 159 1.51 -10.88 7.29
C LEU A 159 0.21 -11.60 7.68
N HIS A 160 -0.54 -12.09 6.69
CA HIS A 160 -1.78 -12.82 6.89
C HIS A 160 -1.55 -14.18 7.57
N GLU A 161 -0.60 -14.97 7.08
CA GLU A 161 -0.25 -16.29 7.63
C GLU A 161 0.29 -16.20 9.07
N ALA A 162 0.93 -15.08 9.40
CA ALA A 162 1.36 -14.79 10.77
C ALA A 162 0.19 -14.43 11.71
N GLY A 163 -1.04 -14.32 11.21
CA GLY A 163 -2.23 -14.01 12.00
C GLY A 163 -2.43 -12.52 12.29
N ILE A 164 -1.80 -11.63 11.53
CA ILE A 164 -2.07 -10.20 11.62
C ILE A 164 -3.49 -9.94 11.10
N LEU A 165 -4.23 -9.11 11.84
CA LEU A 165 -5.60 -8.76 11.49
C LEU A 165 -5.63 -7.85 10.27
N MET A 166 -6.45 -8.22 9.28
CA MET A 166 -6.59 -7.49 8.02
C MET A 166 -7.93 -6.78 7.93
N ILE A 167 -7.91 -5.53 7.46
CA ILE A 167 -9.10 -4.78 7.10
C ILE A 167 -9.28 -4.92 5.58
N MET A 168 -10.42 -5.43 5.16
CA MET A 168 -10.75 -5.47 3.73
C MET A 168 -11.02 -4.04 3.26
N SER A 169 -10.15 -3.51 2.44
CA SER A 169 -10.25 -2.15 1.91
C SER A 169 -9.82 -2.09 0.45
N SER A 170 -10.33 -1.10 -0.28
CA SER A 170 -10.02 -0.87 -1.68
C SER A 170 -9.65 0.57 -1.99
N ASP A 171 -9.76 1.45 -1.01
CA ASP A 171 -9.45 2.89 -1.12
C ASP A 171 -10.18 3.59 -2.30
N PRO A 172 -11.53 3.49 -2.40
CA PRO A 172 -12.27 4.17 -3.44
C PRO A 172 -12.59 5.64 -3.02
N PRO A 173 -12.83 6.54 -3.98
CA PRO A 173 -12.75 6.34 -5.43
C PRO A 173 -11.34 6.61 -5.96
N GLN A 174 -10.75 5.62 -6.57
CA GLN A 174 -9.44 5.70 -7.23
C GLN A 174 -9.55 5.19 -8.67
N VAL A 175 -8.46 5.19 -9.45
CA VAL A 175 -8.47 4.76 -10.86
C VAL A 175 -9.11 3.39 -11.04
N PHE A 176 -10.30 3.36 -11.67
CA PHE A 176 -11.15 2.20 -11.89
C PHE A 176 -11.55 1.42 -10.62
N ASN A 177 -11.39 2.02 -9.45
CA ASN A 177 -11.77 1.46 -8.18
C ASN A 177 -12.99 2.21 -7.63
N ILE A 178 -14.15 1.54 -7.63
CA ILE A 178 -15.45 2.14 -7.32
C ILE A 178 -15.86 1.74 -5.91
N PRO A 179 -16.48 2.65 -5.11
CA PRO A 179 -17.12 2.28 -3.86
C PRO A 179 -18.12 1.13 -4.05
N ASP A 180 -18.27 0.27 -3.05
CA ASP A 180 -19.20 -0.88 -2.99
C ASP A 180 -18.82 -2.15 -3.76
N PHE A 181 -17.68 -2.20 -4.44
CA PHE A 181 -17.21 -3.42 -5.11
C PHE A 181 -15.77 -3.80 -4.78
N PRO A 182 -15.35 -3.79 -3.51
CA PRO A 182 -13.97 -4.08 -3.14
C PRO A 182 -13.63 -5.58 -3.19
N PHE A 183 -14.63 -6.46 -3.21
CA PHE A 183 -14.42 -7.85 -2.85
C PHE A 183 -14.45 -8.76 -4.06
N ILE A 184 -13.30 -8.89 -4.74
CA ILE A 184 -13.00 -10.15 -5.40
C ILE A 184 -12.33 -11.01 -4.33
N VAL A 185 -13.12 -11.77 -3.60
CA VAL A 185 -12.61 -12.96 -2.94
C VAL A 185 -12.14 -13.85 -4.09
N ARG A 186 -10.85 -13.84 -4.37
CA ARG A 186 -10.24 -14.95 -5.10
C ARG A 186 -10.25 -16.13 -4.12
N SER A 187 -11.36 -16.85 -4.12
CA SER A 187 -11.33 -18.21 -3.61
C SER A 187 -10.42 -18.98 -4.55
N ARG A 188 -9.21 -19.27 -4.08
CA ARG A 188 -8.20 -20.24 -4.56
C ARG A 188 -7.75 -20.13 -6.00
#